data_e162719589fd139dd3c7a12203432c53
#
_entry.id   e162719589fd139dd3c7a12203432c53
#
_cell.length_a   1.000
_cell.length_b   1.000
_cell.length_c   1.000
_cell.angle_alpha   90.00
_cell.angle_beta   90.00
_cell.angle_gamma   90.00
#
_symmetry.space_group_name_H-M   'P 1'
#
loop_
_entity.id
_entity.type
_entity.pdbx_description
1 polymer ?
#
loop_
_entity_poly.entity_id
_entity_poly.type
_entity_poly.pdbx_seq_one_letter_code
_entity_poly.pdbx_strand_id
1 'polypeptide(L)'
;MLITRLNINGKNRWIEKAGTTFYLLNGNPYTSNLTREMILDTENYKEFKYVNHYKPITIFGLAFNYKSLVGKKLENLDPLIFFKSVNSLAFNPSSFIYPEGYSKIWVECELVIVIKKDCKNISYENAKDYILGYTIGSDITGENKYERDHHLAYSKGADNFAPIFKWINTSPKKKLRVETKINNKIFQEDNTENRLWNDSKAVSELSKRFTLKAGDLIFTGTPAGAMDSLIKKGDKIEHFIQSIGKLKFTIK
;
A
#
# COMPACT_ATOMS: atom_id res chain seq x y z
N MET A 1 4.83 13.93 7.12
CA MET A 1 5.30 13.24 8.35
C MET A 1 5.28 11.75 8.08
N LEU A 2 6.39 11.05 8.35
CA LEU A 2 6.46 9.57 8.25
C LEU A 2 6.22 8.99 9.65
N ILE A 3 5.17 8.18 9.80
CA ILE A 3 4.83 7.54 11.08
C ILE A 3 4.82 6.02 10.95
N THR A 4 5.13 5.36 12.06
CA THR A 4 5.02 3.90 12.22
C THR A 4 4.78 3.55 13.68
N ARG A 5 4.60 2.28 13.99
CA ARG A 5 4.43 1.79 15.35
C ARG A 5 5.58 0.87 15.75
N LEU A 6 6.17 1.13 16.91
CA LEU A 6 7.23 0.29 17.48
C LEU A 6 6.78 -0.30 18.80
N ASN A 7 7.25 -1.50 19.12
CA ASN A 7 7.30 -1.99 20.48
C ASN A 7 8.59 -1.48 21.12
N ILE A 8 8.43 -0.73 22.21
CA ILE A 8 9.52 -0.15 22.98
C ILE A 8 9.32 -0.62 24.42
N ASN A 9 10.20 -1.45 24.94
CA ASN A 9 10.12 -2.01 26.30
C ASN A 9 8.72 -2.60 26.64
N GLY A 10 8.18 -3.43 25.72
CA GLY A 10 6.89 -4.08 25.88
C GLY A 10 5.67 -3.20 25.55
N LYS A 11 5.83 -1.91 25.33
CA LYS A 11 4.74 -0.98 24.99
C LYS A 11 4.76 -0.60 23.52
N ASN A 12 3.61 -0.69 22.86
CA ASN A 12 3.46 -0.28 21.47
C ASN A 12 3.21 1.23 21.38
N ARG A 13 4.12 1.97 20.76
CA ARG A 13 4.09 3.43 20.65
C ARG A 13 4.16 3.86 19.19
N TRP A 14 3.46 4.94 18.86
CA TRP A 14 3.63 5.61 17.59
C TRP A 14 4.91 6.44 17.61
N ILE A 15 5.60 6.45 16.47
CA ILE A 15 6.80 7.26 16.26
C ILE A 15 6.72 8.00 14.94
N GLU A 16 7.38 9.15 14.89
CA GLU A 16 7.65 9.91 13.67
C GLU A 16 9.12 9.79 13.31
N LYS A 17 9.41 9.65 12.01
CA LYS A 17 10.74 9.83 11.45
C LYS A 17 10.81 11.17 10.74
N ALA A 18 11.73 12.04 11.17
CA ALA A 18 12.03 13.32 10.55
C ALA A 18 13.55 13.39 10.23
N GLY A 19 13.90 13.16 8.97
CA GLY A 19 15.29 12.98 8.56
C GLY A 19 15.90 11.75 9.22
N THR A 20 16.96 11.92 9.99
CA THR A 20 17.63 10.88 10.80
C THR A 20 17.07 10.76 12.22
N THR A 21 16.26 11.73 12.65
CA THR A 21 15.72 11.78 14.01
C THR A 21 14.38 11.05 14.12
N PHE A 22 14.20 10.37 15.23
CA PHE A 22 12.93 9.71 15.58
C PHE A 22 12.31 10.41 16.79
N TYR A 23 11.01 10.64 16.73
CA TYR A 23 10.24 11.24 17.83
C TYR A 23 9.19 10.26 18.30
N LEU A 24 9.13 10.08 19.62
CA LEU A 24 7.98 9.41 20.25
C LEU A 24 6.77 10.31 20.10
N LEU A 25 5.63 9.71 19.75
CA LEU A 25 4.40 10.44 19.53
C LEU A 25 3.39 10.11 20.65
N ASN A 26 2.70 11.17 21.07
CA ASN A 26 1.51 11.06 21.90
C ASN A 26 0.27 11.09 21.00
N GLY A 27 -0.77 10.32 21.39
CA GLY A 27 -2.01 10.24 20.64
C GLY A 27 -2.14 8.99 19.78
N ASN A 28 -3.27 8.91 19.09
CA ASN A 28 -3.59 7.86 18.13
C ASN A 28 -3.99 8.51 16.80
N PRO A 29 -3.31 8.21 15.67
CA PRO A 29 -3.55 8.89 14.40
C PRO A 29 -4.98 8.74 13.86
N TYR A 30 -5.73 7.74 14.33
CA TYR A 30 -7.10 7.51 13.93
C TYR A 30 -8.13 8.33 14.71
N THR A 31 -7.81 8.72 15.96
CA THR A 31 -8.79 9.34 16.88
C THR A 31 -8.36 10.70 17.43
N SER A 32 -7.08 11.03 17.37
CA SER A 32 -6.55 12.28 17.92
C SER A 32 -5.42 12.85 17.08
N ASN A 33 -5.07 14.10 17.33
CA ASN A 33 -3.87 14.69 16.75
C ASN A 33 -2.62 14.06 17.41
N LEU A 34 -1.62 13.79 16.56
CA LEU A 34 -0.31 13.34 17.02
C LEU A 34 0.53 14.55 17.43
N THR A 35 1.14 14.48 18.62
CA THR A 35 2.09 15.47 19.11
C THR A 35 3.41 14.80 19.44
N ARG A 36 4.54 15.49 19.18
CA ARG A 36 5.85 14.99 19.59
C ARG A 36 5.99 15.07 21.11
N GLU A 37 6.34 13.96 21.73
CA GLU A 37 6.55 13.85 23.18
C GLU A 37 8.03 14.07 23.50
N MET A 38 8.91 13.30 22.86
CA MET A 38 10.36 13.38 23.07
C MET A 38 11.12 12.80 21.89
N ILE A 39 12.42 13.15 21.80
CA ILE A 39 13.35 12.52 20.86
C ILE A 39 13.65 11.11 21.36
N LEU A 40 13.56 10.15 20.47
CA LEU A 40 13.89 8.77 20.74
C LEU A 40 15.39 8.57 20.53
N ASP A 41 16.11 8.29 21.61
CA ASP A 41 17.50 7.92 21.53
C ASP A 41 17.67 6.50 21.00
N THR A 42 18.07 6.42 19.72
CA THR A 42 18.21 5.12 19.04
C THR A 42 19.43 4.32 19.49
N GLU A 43 20.39 4.93 20.21
CA GLU A 43 21.59 4.23 20.71
C GLU A 43 21.27 3.45 22.00
N ASN A 44 20.36 3.95 22.81
CA ASN A 44 19.96 3.33 24.08
C ASN A 44 18.88 2.25 23.92
N TYR A 45 18.21 2.19 22.78
CA TYR A 45 17.17 1.19 22.54
C TYR A 45 17.68 0.12 21.58
N LYS A 46 18.33 -0.92 22.09
CA LYS A 46 18.87 -2.04 21.30
C LYS A 46 17.81 -2.91 20.62
N GLU A 47 16.53 -2.79 21.01
CA GLU A 47 15.45 -3.64 20.51
C GLU A 47 14.22 -2.82 20.05
N PHE A 48 14.30 -2.25 18.86
CA PHE A 48 13.11 -1.75 18.17
C PHE A 48 12.47 -2.84 17.32
N LYS A 49 11.30 -3.29 17.72
CA LYS A 49 10.50 -4.18 16.90
C LYS A 49 9.36 -3.41 16.26
N TYR A 50 9.35 -3.35 14.92
CA TYR A 50 8.20 -2.82 14.19
C TYR A 50 6.97 -3.68 14.46
N VAL A 51 5.85 -3.02 14.71
CA VAL A 51 4.58 -3.68 15.03
C VAL A 51 3.59 -3.40 13.92
N ASN A 52 2.90 -4.44 13.46
CA ASN A 52 1.82 -4.27 12.50
C ASN A 52 0.74 -3.37 13.09
N HIS A 53 0.56 -2.22 12.46
CA HIS A 53 -0.43 -1.21 12.83
C HIS A 53 -1.59 -1.12 11.84
N TYR A 54 -1.54 -1.87 10.75
CA TYR A 54 -2.62 -2.00 9.79
C TYR A 54 -3.60 -3.07 10.26
N LYS A 55 -4.85 -2.69 10.42
CA LYS A 55 -5.94 -3.59 10.82
C LYS A 55 -7.16 -3.32 9.95
N PRO A 56 -7.05 -3.49 8.63
CA PRO A 56 -8.17 -3.27 7.75
C PRO A 56 -9.27 -4.29 8.01
N ILE A 57 -10.52 -3.85 7.86
CA ILE A 57 -11.68 -4.73 7.72
C ILE A 57 -11.81 -5.10 6.25
N THR A 58 -11.50 -4.16 5.37
CA THR A 58 -11.53 -4.35 3.93
C THR A 58 -10.25 -3.83 3.27
N ILE A 59 -9.75 -4.57 2.28
CA ILE A 59 -8.68 -4.16 1.39
C ILE A 59 -9.28 -4.03 -0.01
N PHE A 60 -9.40 -2.79 -0.48
CA PHE A 60 -9.85 -2.46 -1.83
C PHE A 60 -8.67 -2.38 -2.78
N GLY A 61 -8.89 -2.73 -4.04
CA GLY A 61 -7.95 -2.48 -5.13
C GLY A 61 -8.66 -1.83 -6.32
N LEU A 62 -7.89 -1.02 -7.07
CA LEU A 62 -8.34 -0.34 -8.28
C LEU A 62 -7.52 -0.84 -9.47
N ALA A 63 -8.03 -1.81 -10.21
CA ALA A 63 -7.38 -2.26 -11.43
C ALA A 63 -7.57 -1.24 -12.57
N PHE A 64 -6.58 -1.15 -13.46
CA PHE A 64 -6.61 -0.26 -14.64
C PHE A 64 -6.71 1.23 -14.30
N ASN A 65 -6.09 1.66 -13.20
CA ASN A 65 -6.13 3.06 -12.75
C ASN A 65 -4.98 3.94 -13.28
N TYR A 66 -4.10 3.44 -14.15
CA TYR A 66 -3.01 4.23 -14.73
C TYR A 66 -3.16 4.36 -16.25
N LYS A 67 -2.99 5.59 -16.77
CA LYS A 67 -3.04 5.88 -18.22
C LYS A 67 -2.01 5.09 -19.00
N SER A 68 -0.81 4.91 -18.45
CA SER A 68 0.24 4.10 -19.07
C SER A 68 -0.12 2.63 -19.23
N LEU A 69 -0.97 2.09 -18.34
CA LEU A 69 -1.42 0.69 -18.38
C LEU A 69 -2.59 0.50 -19.37
N VAL A 70 -3.57 1.42 -19.33
CA VAL A 70 -4.81 1.25 -20.10
C VAL A 70 -4.73 1.77 -21.54
N GLY A 71 -3.82 2.71 -21.81
CA GLY A 71 -3.71 3.37 -23.08
C GLY A 71 -4.93 4.24 -23.44
N LYS A 72 -4.88 4.91 -24.57
CA LYS A 72 -5.90 5.90 -25.00
C LYS A 72 -7.32 5.34 -25.16
N LYS A 73 -7.46 4.06 -25.48
CA LYS A 73 -8.78 3.45 -25.73
C LYS A 73 -9.61 3.30 -24.45
N LEU A 74 -8.97 3.12 -23.29
CA LEU A 74 -9.64 2.82 -22.01
C LEU A 74 -9.49 3.94 -20.99
N GLU A 75 -8.79 5.05 -21.31
CA GLU A 75 -8.55 6.16 -20.34
C GLU A 75 -9.81 6.89 -19.88
N ASN A 76 -10.92 6.72 -20.61
CA ASN A 76 -12.22 7.29 -20.25
C ASN A 76 -13.11 6.33 -19.42
N LEU A 77 -12.64 5.11 -19.18
CA LEU A 77 -13.35 4.14 -18.36
C LEU A 77 -12.93 4.28 -16.89
N ASP A 78 -13.88 4.05 -16.00
CA ASP A 78 -13.57 3.98 -14.57
C ASP A 78 -12.73 2.72 -14.26
N PRO A 79 -11.79 2.79 -13.29
CA PRO A 79 -11.06 1.62 -12.81
C PRO A 79 -12.00 0.54 -12.30
N LEU A 80 -11.58 -0.72 -12.44
CA LEU A 80 -12.30 -1.84 -11.85
C LEU A 80 -11.98 -1.96 -10.36
N ILE A 81 -13.03 -2.10 -9.55
CA ILE A 81 -12.90 -2.31 -8.11
C ILE A 81 -12.81 -3.81 -7.84
N PHE A 82 -11.82 -4.21 -7.07
CA PHE A 82 -11.70 -5.57 -6.55
C PHE A 82 -11.36 -5.57 -5.06
N PHE A 83 -11.44 -6.74 -4.43
CA PHE A 83 -11.08 -6.93 -3.03
C PHE A 83 -9.89 -7.86 -2.91
N LYS A 84 -9.07 -7.61 -1.88
CA LYS A 84 -8.09 -8.56 -1.39
C LYS A 84 -8.56 -9.09 -0.04
N SER A 85 -8.32 -10.37 0.22
CA SER A 85 -8.55 -10.94 1.55
C SER A 85 -7.74 -10.21 2.61
N VAL A 86 -8.28 -10.04 3.81
CA VAL A 86 -7.49 -9.49 4.94
C VAL A 86 -6.30 -10.38 5.29
N ASN A 87 -6.38 -11.69 5.04
CA ASN A 87 -5.27 -12.64 5.21
C ASN A 87 -4.16 -12.44 4.16
N SER A 88 -4.45 -11.75 3.06
CA SER A 88 -3.41 -11.40 2.08
C SER A 88 -2.39 -10.40 2.62
N LEU A 89 -2.71 -9.67 3.71
CA LEU A 89 -1.85 -8.63 4.25
C LEU A 89 -0.59 -9.20 4.89
N ALA A 90 0.58 -8.80 4.37
CA ALA A 90 1.89 -9.14 4.95
C ALA A 90 2.62 -7.85 5.36
N PHE A 91 2.75 -7.63 6.68
CA PHE A 91 3.37 -6.42 7.21
C PHE A 91 4.88 -6.44 7.06
N ASN A 92 5.42 -5.56 6.21
CA ASN A 92 6.84 -5.33 5.97
C ASN A 92 7.67 -6.63 5.91
N PRO A 93 7.26 -7.61 5.08
CA PRO A 93 7.89 -8.92 5.06
C PRO A 93 9.33 -8.80 4.54
N SER A 94 10.21 -9.66 5.01
CA SER A 94 11.57 -9.83 4.45
C SER A 94 11.57 -10.82 3.28
N SER A 95 10.55 -11.66 3.19
CA SER A 95 10.39 -12.64 2.12
C SER A 95 8.93 -12.93 1.81
N PHE A 96 8.68 -13.36 0.59
CA PHE A 96 7.43 -13.93 0.11
C PHE A 96 7.70 -15.36 -0.35
N ILE A 97 6.92 -16.30 0.15
CA ILE A 97 7.00 -17.71 -0.25
C ILE A 97 6.20 -17.87 -1.52
N TYR A 98 6.85 -18.29 -2.62
CA TYR A 98 6.15 -18.58 -3.87
C TYR A 98 5.20 -19.75 -3.66
N PRO A 99 3.88 -19.53 -3.74
CA PRO A 99 2.91 -20.57 -3.38
C PRO A 99 2.84 -21.65 -4.47
N GLU A 100 2.55 -22.87 -4.05
CA GLU A 100 2.27 -23.97 -4.96
C GLU A 100 0.96 -23.73 -5.73
N GLY A 101 0.87 -24.30 -6.93
CA GLY A 101 -0.33 -24.23 -7.77
C GLY A 101 -0.44 -22.98 -8.65
N TYR A 102 0.48 -22.04 -8.54
CA TYR A 102 0.58 -20.89 -9.45
C TYR A 102 1.67 -21.11 -10.48
N SER A 103 1.38 -20.96 -11.76
CA SER A 103 2.37 -21.04 -12.83
C SER A 103 3.02 -19.68 -13.12
N LYS A 104 2.28 -18.59 -12.91
CA LYS A 104 2.77 -17.22 -13.08
C LYS A 104 2.29 -16.34 -11.96
N ILE A 105 3.23 -15.62 -11.35
CA ILE A 105 2.95 -14.55 -10.38
C ILE A 105 3.78 -13.35 -10.78
N TRP A 106 3.20 -12.16 -10.63
CA TRP A 106 3.90 -10.89 -10.81
C TRP A 106 3.65 -9.95 -9.65
N VAL A 107 4.47 -8.91 -9.55
CA VAL A 107 4.39 -7.91 -8.50
C VAL A 107 4.05 -6.55 -9.07
N GLU A 108 3.20 -5.82 -8.39
CA GLU A 108 2.68 -4.52 -8.78
C GLU A 108 2.94 -3.52 -7.66
N CYS A 109 3.75 -2.47 -7.94
CA CYS A 109 3.98 -1.40 -6.96
C CYS A 109 2.79 -0.45 -6.93
N GLU A 110 2.18 -0.28 -5.76
CA GLU A 110 1.02 0.56 -5.60
C GLU A 110 1.15 1.56 -4.45
N LEU A 111 0.72 2.79 -4.69
CA LEU A 111 0.39 3.72 -3.62
C LEU A 111 -0.86 3.19 -2.92
N VAL A 112 -0.80 3.08 -1.59
CA VAL A 112 -1.92 2.59 -0.80
C VAL A 112 -2.42 3.72 0.10
N ILE A 113 -3.70 4.06 -0.02
CA ILE A 113 -4.39 4.98 0.88
C ILE A 113 -4.79 4.24 2.16
N VAL A 114 -4.54 4.86 3.31
CA VAL A 114 -5.01 4.39 4.62
C VAL A 114 -6.17 5.26 5.06
N ILE A 115 -7.34 4.68 5.30
CA ILE A 115 -8.54 5.40 5.74
C ILE A 115 -8.39 5.80 7.21
N LYS A 116 -8.68 7.08 7.52
CA LYS A 116 -8.52 7.67 8.85
C LYS A 116 -9.69 7.35 9.79
N LYS A 117 -10.90 7.47 9.28
CA LYS A 117 -12.15 7.36 10.04
C LYS A 117 -13.27 6.80 9.17
N ASP A 118 -14.26 6.20 9.80
CA ASP A 118 -15.41 5.63 9.12
C ASP A 118 -16.12 6.67 8.23
N CYS A 119 -16.49 6.25 7.02
CA CYS A 119 -17.18 7.13 6.10
C CYS A 119 -18.08 6.39 5.10
N LYS A 120 -19.13 7.11 4.66
CA LYS A 120 -20.10 6.69 3.66
C LYS A 120 -20.59 7.90 2.90
N ASN A 121 -20.77 7.80 1.58
CA ASN A 121 -21.29 8.87 0.71
C ASN A 121 -20.52 10.20 0.84
N ILE A 122 -19.19 10.13 0.81
CA ILE A 122 -18.34 11.32 0.94
C ILE A 122 -18.20 12.02 -0.40
N SER A 123 -18.35 13.35 -0.41
CA SER A 123 -18.09 14.14 -1.60
C SER A 123 -16.59 14.16 -1.94
N TYR A 124 -16.27 14.46 -3.19
CA TYR A 124 -14.90 14.59 -3.67
C TYR A 124 -14.08 15.62 -2.87
N GLU A 125 -14.69 16.74 -2.53
CA GLU A 125 -14.05 17.86 -1.82
C GLU A 125 -13.65 17.46 -0.40
N ASN A 126 -14.50 16.68 0.28
CA ASN A 126 -14.30 16.24 1.67
C ASN A 126 -13.47 14.96 1.80
N ALA A 127 -13.19 14.26 0.70
CA ALA A 127 -12.53 12.94 0.73
C ALA A 127 -11.18 12.93 1.46
N LYS A 128 -10.42 14.03 1.35
CA LYS A 128 -9.09 14.17 2.00
C LYS A 128 -9.14 14.10 3.52
N ASP A 129 -10.24 14.52 4.14
CA ASP A 129 -10.42 14.51 5.60
C ASP A 129 -10.55 13.09 6.17
N TYR A 130 -10.77 12.12 5.28
CA TYR A 130 -10.91 10.70 5.59
C TYR A 130 -9.66 9.88 5.26
N ILE A 131 -8.60 10.53 4.78
CA ILE A 131 -7.30 9.90 4.50
C ILE A 131 -6.35 10.15 5.67
N LEU A 132 -5.88 9.09 6.31
CA LEU A 132 -4.82 9.16 7.32
C LEU A 132 -3.47 9.48 6.68
N GLY A 133 -3.21 8.85 5.56
CA GLY A 133 -1.94 8.96 4.86
C GLY A 133 -1.77 7.85 3.82
N TYR A 134 -0.53 7.65 3.42
CA TYR A 134 -0.17 6.79 2.30
C TYR A 134 1.00 5.89 2.63
N THR A 135 0.98 4.69 2.08
CA THR A 135 2.06 3.73 2.20
C THR A 135 2.34 3.05 0.87
N ILE A 136 3.29 2.12 0.85
CA ILE A 136 3.62 1.29 -0.31
C ILE A 136 3.01 -0.09 -0.10
N GLY A 137 2.26 -0.57 -1.09
CA GLY A 137 1.83 -1.95 -1.19
C GLY A 137 2.43 -2.64 -2.40
N SER A 138 2.58 -3.95 -2.29
CA SER A 138 2.76 -4.83 -3.44
C SER A 138 1.44 -5.56 -3.68
N ASP A 139 0.76 -5.26 -4.78
CA ASP A 139 -0.38 -6.06 -5.20
C ASP A 139 0.17 -7.28 -5.95
N ILE A 140 0.48 -8.34 -5.20
CA ILE A 140 0.90 -9.60 -5.79
C ILE A 140 -0.29 -10.21 -6.51
N THR A 141 -0.04 -10.59 -7.77
CA THR A 141 -1.07 -11.10 -8.65
C THR A 141 -0.65 -12.44 -9.24
N GLY A 142 -1.49 -13.44 -9.05
CA GLY A 142 -1.39 -14.71 -9.75
C GLY A 142 -2.12 -14.66 -11.10
N GLU A 143 -1.76 -15.53 -12.02
CA GLU A 143 -2.48 -15.64 -13.27
C GLU A 143 -3.97 -15.98 -13.03
N ASN A 144 -4.84 -15.46 -13.92
CA ASN A 144 -6.25 -15.84 -13.94
C ASN A 144 -6.38 -17.23 -14.55
N LYS A 145 -6.42 -18.24 -13.67
CA LYS A 145 -6.41 -19.64 -14.07
C LYS A 145 -7.65 -20.00 -14.91
N TYR A 146 -7.39 -20.41 -16.14
CA TYR A 146 -8.43 -20.77 -17.12
C TYR A 146 -9.38 -19.61 -17.47
N GLU A 147 -8.97 -18.34 -17.22
CA GLU A 147 -9.82 -17.16 -17.42
C GLU A 147 -11.16 -17.20 -16.65
N ARG A 148 -11.21 -17.95 -15.53
CA ARG A 148 -12.42 -18.20 -14.74
C ARG A 148 -12.44 -17.54 -13.37
N ASP A 149 -11.39 -16.86 -12.98
CA ASP A 149 -11.31 -16.11 -11.71
C ASP A 149 -11.95 -14.72 -11.86
N HIS A 150 -13.24 -14.69 -12.17
CA HIS A 150 -13.98 -13.45 -12.45
C HIS A 150 -14.01 -12.49 -11.25
N HIS A 151 -13.91 -13.00 -10.02
CA HIS A 151 -13.89 -12.21 -8.79
C HIS A 151 -12.48 -11.94 -8.27
N LEU A 152 -11.44 -12.37 -8.99
CA LEU A 152 -10.03 -12.20 -8.66
C LEU A 152 -9.64 -12.79 -7.28
N ALA A 153 -10.43 -13.71 -6.75
CA ALA A 153 -10.17 -14.32 -5.45
C ALA A 153 -8.88 -15.14 -5.45
N TYR A 154 -8.69 -15.97 -6.48
CA TYR A 154 -7.48 -16.77 -6.67
C TYR A 154 -6.29 -15.86 -7.03
N SER A 155 -6.49 -14.92 -7.96
CA SER A 155 -5.40 -14.07 -8.47
C SER A 155 -4.89 -13.05 -7.44
N LYS A 156 -5.75 -12.54 -6.56
CA LYS A 156 -5.47 -11.38 -5.70
C LYS A 156 -5.62 -11.64 -4.20
N GLY A 157 -6.33 -12.72 -3.81
CA GLY A 157 -6.80 -12.90 -2.43
C GLY A 157 -6.00 -13.90 -1.59
N ALA A 158 -4.99 -14.58 -2.14
CA ALA A 158 -4.22 -15.58 -1.41
C ALA A 158 -3.41 -14.97 -0.25
N ASP A 159 -3.03 -15.79 0.71
CA ASP A 159 -2.25 -15.38 1.87
C ASP A 159 -0.95 -14.69 1.47
N ASN A 160 -0.64 -13.58 2.12
CA ASN A 160 0.54 -12.74 1.88
C ASN A 160 0.62 -12.06 0.49
N PHE A 161 -0.46 -12.04 -0.29
CA PHE A 161 -0.51 -11.38 -1.60
C PHE A 161 -0.61 -9.83 -1.52
N ALA A 162 -0.58 -9.26 -0.31
CA ALA A 162 -0.54 -7.81 -0.08
C ALA A 162 0.60 -7.42 0.89
N PRO A 163 1.88 -7.60 0.51
CA PRO A 163 2.99 -7.00 1.25
C PRO A 163 2.78 -5.50 1.40
N ILE A 164 2.87 -4.99 2.64
CA ILE A 164 2.68 -3.57 2.94
C ILE A 164 3.86 -3.00 3.72
N PHE A 165 4.26 -1.77 3.37
CA PHE A 165 5.39 -1.11 4.00
C PHE A 165 5.07 -0.63 5.41
N LYS A 166 6.08 -0.59 6.27
CA LYS A 166 5.94 -0.23 7.69
C LYS A 166 5.69 1.24 7.98
N TRP A 167 5.89 2.15 7.02
CA TRP A 167 5.73 3.58 7.23
C TRP A 167 4.49 4.11 6.52
N ILE A 168 3.77 5.03 7.19
CA ILE A 168 2.71 5.85 6.60
C ILE A 168 3.22 7.27 6.47
N ASN A 169 3.13 7.86 5.29
CA ASN A 169 3.34 9.29 5.09
C ASN A 169 2.00 10.02 5.17
N THR A 170 1.80 10.84 6.20
CA THR A 170 0.54 11.58 6.40
C THR A 170 0.43 12.85 5.56
N SER A 171 1.50 13.28 4.90
CA SER A 171 1.55 14.51 4.09
C SER A 171 2.56 14.37 2.96
N PRO A 172 2.37 13.45 1.99
CA PRO A 172 3.28 13.31 0.87
C PRO A 172 3.16 14.50 -0.09
N LYS A 173 4.15 14.69 -0.94
CA LYS A 173 4.04 15.56 -2.11
C LYS A 173 2.91 15.05 -3.03
N LYS A 174 2.34 15.95 -3.85
CA LYS A 174 1.18 15.59 -4.70
C LYS A 174 1.52 14.65 -5.86
N LYS A 175 2.77 14.69 -6.35
CA LYS A 175 3.24 13.92 -7.51
C LYS A 175 4.38 13.04 -7.04
N LEU A 176 4.19 11.74 -7.05
CA LEU A 176 5.14 10.78 -6.52
C LEU A 176 5.59 9.84 -7.62
N ARG A 177 6.92 9.71 -7.82
CA ARG A 177 7.48 8.65 -8.65
C ARG A 177 7.23 7.30 -8.00
N VAL A 178 6.75 6.35 -8.80
CA VAL A 178 6.50 4.95 -8.45
C VAL A 178 7.43 4.08 -9.27
N GLU A 179 8.08 3.10 -8.65
CA GLU A 179 9.06 2.25 -9.33
C GLU A 179 9.02 0.83 -8.77
N THR A 180 9.11 -0.16 -9.66
CA THR A 180 9.37 -1.57 -9.32
C THR A 180 10.70 -2.00 -9.91
N LYS A 181 11.55 -2.58 -9.06
CA LYS A 181 12.76 -3.29 -9.48
C LYS A 181 12.70 -4.76 -9.08
N ILE A 182 13.15 -5.62 -10.00
CA ILE A 182 13.45 -7.02 -9.74
C ILE A 182 14.94 -7.22 -10.05
N ASN A 183 15.71 -7.67 -9.06
CA ASN A 183 17.16 -7.87 -9.18
C ASN A 183 17.88 -6.61 -9.71
N ASN A 184 17.50 -5.43 -9.21
CA ASN A 184 17.99 -4.10 -9.59
C ASN A 184 17.60 -3.62 -11.01
N LYS A 185 16.91 -4.42 -11.84
CA LYS A 185 16.36 -3.99 -13.13
C LYS A 185 15.00 -3.36 -12.94
N ILE A 186 14.75 -2.20 -13.55
CA ILE A 186 13.46 -1.50 -13.53
C ILE A 186 12.47 -2.22 -14.46
N PHE A 187 11.29 -2.51 -13.96
CA PHE A 187 10.16 -3.09 -14.69
C PHE A 187 8.96 -2.14 -14.77
N GLN A 188 8.78 -1.31 -13.73
CA GLN A 188 7.74 -0.29 -13.72
C GLN A 188 8.36 1.04 -13.30
N GLU A 189 7.99 2.12 -13.98
CA GLU A 189 8.30 3.48 -13.60
C GLU A 189 7.21 4.43 -14.12
N ASP A 190 6.62 5.22 -13.21
CA ASP A 190 5.58 6.20 -13.55
C ASP A 190 5.42 7.23 -12.42
N ASN A 191 4.40 8.06 -12.53
CA ASN A 191 4.03 9.05 -11.53
C ASN A 191 2.57 8.92 -11.12
N THR A 192 2.28 9.10 -9.82
CA THR A 192 0.91 8.99 -9.29
C THR A 192 -0.07 10.00 -9.87
N GLU A 193 0.38 11.06 -10.56
CA GLU A 193 -0.49 11.99 -11.28
C GLU A 193 -1.14 11.37 -12.53
N ASN A 194 -0.58 10.28 -13.05
CA ASN A 194 -1.08 9.59 -14.25
C ASN A 194 -2.21 8.60 -13.94
N ARG A 195 -2.69 8.56 -12.70
CA ARG A 195 -3.87 7.76 -12.34
C ARG A 195 -5.16 8.40 -12.88
N LEU A 196 -6.11 7.56 -13.30
CA LEU A 196 -7.44 7.98 -13.76
C LEU A 196 -8.28 8.50 -12.58
N TRP A 197 -8.29 7.76 -11.49
CA TRP A 197 -8.85 8.20 -10.22
C TRP A 197 -7.72 8.65 -9.29
N ASN A 198 -7.72 9.94 -8.96
CA ASN A 198 -6.88 10.45 -7.88
C ASN A 198 -7.43 10.02 -6.51
N ASP A 199 -6.72 10.36 -5.44
CA ASP A 199 -7.06 9.93 -4.08
C ASP A 199 -8.47 10.35 -3.65
N SER A 200 -8.87 11.60 -3.92
CA SER A 200 -10.20 12.12 -3.57
C SER A 200 -11.31 11.40 -4.35
N LYS A 201 -11.10 11.15 -5.65
CA LYS A 201 -12.06 10.42 -6.47
C LYS A 201 -12.17 8.97 -6.01
N ALA A 202 -11.07 8.31 -5.72
CA ALA A 202 -11.06 6.94 -5.22
C ALA A 202 -11.87 6.79 -3.92
N VAL A 203 -11.60 7.62 -2.91
CA VAL A 203 -12.34 7.58 -1.63
C VAL A 203 -13.82 7.95 -1.84
N SER A 204 -14.11 8.99 -2.61
CA SER A 204 -15.49 9.41 -2.88
C SER A 204 -16.27 8.29 -3.58
N GLU A 205 -15.78 7.75 -4.69
CA GLU A 205 -16.47 6.71 -5.47
C GLU A 205 -16.64 5.40 -4.70
N LEU A 206 -15.61 4.96 -3.96
CA LEU A 206 -15.73 3.78 -3.11
C LEU A 206 -16.75 4.01 -1.99
N SER A 207 -16.74 5.19 -1.35
CA SER A 207 -17.65 5.48 -0.25
C SER A 207 -19.13 5.53 -0.66
N LYS A 208 -19.45 5.79 -1.93
CA LYS A 208 -20.83 5.72 -2.45
C LYS A 208 -21.38 4.28 -2.39
N ARG A 209 -20.54 3.29 -2.60
CA ARG A 209 -20.92 1.87 -2.67
C ARG A 209 -20.69 1.14 -1.36
N PHE A 210 -19.56 1.41 -0.70
CA PHE A 210 -19.10 0.71 0.49
C PHE A 210 -19.01 1.66 1.68
N THR A 211 -19.24 1.18 2.89
CA THR A 211 -18.85 1.91 4.11
C THR A 211 -17.37 1.64 4.33
N LEU A 212 -16.55 2.68 4.15
CA LEU A 212 -15.12 2.59 4.44
C LEU A 212 -14.90 2.71 5.95
N LYS A 213 -14.06 1.88 6.52
CA LYS A 213 -13.74 1.85 7.94
C LYS A 213 -12.35 2.42 8.23
N ALA A 214 -12.19 2.97 9.44
CA ALA A 214 -10.87 3.41 9.91
C ALA A 214 -9.87 2.25 9.84
N GLY A 215 -8.75 2.46 9.15
CA GLY A 215 -7.74 1.42 8.91
C GLY A 215 -7.90 0.64 7.61
N ASP A 216 -9.02 0.75 6.90
CA ASP A 216 -9.18 0.15 5.58
C ASP A 216 -8.09 0.67 4.62
N LEU A 217 -7.72 -0.18 3.68
CA LEU A 217 -6.67 0.08 2.71
C LEU A 217 -7.26 0.14 1.30
N ILE A 218 -6.78 1.11 0.51
CA ILE A 218 -7.13 1.22 -0.90
C ILE A 218 -5.83 1.16 -1.70
N PHE A 219 -5.58 0.07 -2.37
CA PHE A 219 -4.57 -0.08 -3.40
C PHE A 219 -5.02 0.69 -4.63
N THR A 220 -4.24 1.68 -5.06
CA THR A 220 -4.69 2.67 -6.03
C THR A 220 -4.33 2.34 -7.48
N GLY A 221 -3.94 1.11 -7.74
CA GLY A 221 -3.54 0.65 -9.06
C GLY A 221 -2.04 0.83 -9.32
N THR A 222 -1.59 0.14 -10.34
CA THR A 222 -0.20 0.04 -10.77
C THR A 222 -0.01 0.60 -12.18
N PRO A 223 1.18 1.13 -12.54
CA PRO A 223 1.49 1.57 -13.90
C PRO A 223 1.77 0.39 -14.86
N ALA A 224 2.02 0.70 -16.12
CA ALA A 224 2.48 -0.26 -17.12
C ALA A 224 3.73 -1.04 -16.68
N GLY A 225 3.96 -2.22 -17.27
CA GLY A 225 5.06 -3.13 -16.91
C GLY A 225 4.69 -4.16 -15.83
N ALA A 226 3.44 -4.15 -15.34
CA ALA A 226 2.98 -5.11 -14.34
C ALA A 226 3.15 -6.56 -14.81
N MET A 227 2.64 -6.90 -15.99
CA MET A 227 2.74 -8.26 -16.53
C MET A 227 4.16 -8.69 -16.90
N ASP A 228 5.08 -7.74 -17.06
CA ASP A 228 6.51 -7.99 -17.28
C ASP A 228 7.25 -8.23 -15.96
N SER A 229 6.64 -7.87 -14.82
CA SER A 229 7.18 -8.01 -13.46
C SER A 229 7.00 -9.41 -12.90
N LEU A 230 7.13 -10.44 -13.74
CA LEU A 230 7.07 -11.85 -13.34
C LEU A 230 8.18 -12.16 -12.34
N ILE A 231 7.84 -12.92 -11.30
CA ILE A 231 8.75 -13.32 -10.23
C ILE A 231 9.00 -14.82 -10.20
N LYS A 232 10.16 -15.20 -9.69
CA LYS A 232 10.56 -16.57 -9.41
C LYS A 232 11.37 -16.66 -8.12
N LYS A 233 11.52 -17.87 -7.58
CA LYS A 233 12.35 -18.10 -6.39
C LYS A 233 13.76 -17.53 -6.58
N GLY A 234 14.26 -16.84 -5.56
CA GLY A 234 15.55 -16.16 -5.54
C GLY A 234 15.50 -14.68 -5.94
N ASP A 235 14.43 -14.20 -6.56
CA ASP A 235 14.31 -12.81 -6.96
C ASP A 235 14.25 -11.87 -5.76
N LYS A 236 14.87 -10.69 -5.91
CA LYS A 236 14.84 -9.59 -4.95
C LYS A 236 13.97 -8.47 -5.48
N ILE A 237 12.90 -8.17 -4.76
CA ILE A 237 11.92 -7.16 -5.13
C ILE A 237 12.21 -5.87 -4.36
N GLU A 238 12.18 -4.74 -5.06
CA GLU A 238 12.18 -3.40 -4.48
C GLU A 238 11.07 -2.58 -5.13
N HIS A 239 10.06 -2.21 -4.34
CA HIS A 239 9.10 -1.18 -4.68
C HIS A 239 9.52 0.13 -4.03
N PHE A 240 9.53 1.20 -4.81
CA PHE A 240 9.87 2.54 -4.36
C PHE A 240 8.73 3.51 -4.67
N ILE A 241 8.35 4.30 -3.67
CA ILE A 241 7.50 5.48 -3.88
C ILE A 241 8.15 6.68 -3.23
N GLN A 242 8.33 7.72 -4.03
CA GLN A 242 8.96 8.97 -3.62
C GLN A 242 8.31 9.53 -2.35
N SER A 243 9.10 10.04 -1.42
CA SER A 243 8.69 10.59 -0.12
C SER A 243 8.07 9.59 0.87
N ILE A 244 7.92 8.31 0.50
CA ILE A 244 7.44 7.26 1.41
C ILE A 244 8.60 6.31 1.77
N GLY A 245 9.27 5.74 0.76
CA GLY A 245 10.40 4.86 1.02
C GLY A 245 10.51 3.68 0.06
N LYS A 246 10.96 2.55 0.58
CA LYS A 246 11.20 1.32 -0.18
C LYS A 246 10.66 0.11 0.56
N LEU A 247 9.75 -0.61 -0.05
CA LEU A 247 9.34 -1.94 0.38
C LEU A 247 10.21 -2.97 -0.34
N LYS A 248 10.90 -3.82 0.44
CA LYS A 248 11.84 -4.82 -0.11
C LYS A 248 11.55 -6.18 0.47
N PHE A 249 11.55 -7.20 -0.38
CA PHE A 249 11.45 -8.60 0.03
C PHE A 249 12.09 -9.53 -1.01
N THR A 250 12.36 -10.75 -0.59
CA THR A 250 12.96 -11.80 -1.45
C THR A 250 11.94 -12.92 -1.69
N ILE A 251 11.90 -13.48 -2.89
CA ILE A 251 11.05 -14.61 -3.24
C ILE A 251 11.74 -15.92 -2.81
N LYS A 252 11.04 -16.73 -2.03
CA LYS A 252 11.53 -18.03 -1.52
C LYS A 252 10.76 -19.22 -2.06
#